data_03d4a259ec513b1dc9205d90777c4b41
#
_entry.id   03d4a259ec513b1dc9205d90777c4b41
#
_cell.length_a   1.000
_cell.length_b   1.000
_cell.length_c   1.000
_cell.angle_alpha   90.00
_cell.angle_beta   90.00
_cell.angle_gamma   90.00
#
_symmetry.space_group_name_H-M   'P 1'
#
loop_
_entity.id
_entity.type
_entity.pdbx_description
1 polymer ?
#
loop_
_entity_poly.entity_id
_entity_poly.type
_entity_poly.pdbx_seq_one_letter_code
_entity_poly.pdbx_strand_id
1 'polypeptide(L)'
;MLKIIVVFVALASGVALAQAVPASQAAPAATAKKIVVIAHRGEHLHHPENTMPAFQAAIDAGADYFELDVRTTSDGKFVIMHDSTLDRTTNGTGEVYKHTFDEIRALDAGAKFSPSFANTKVPTLDEAFDLAHGKINVYVDTKYADPQQLVDTIVRHDMQDHVVIYGNPFFLYEVRKIRPTLKVMPEAISPDICKFFVRAMQPQVLAFDASDFKDAVIDCAKQGNAQIYVDRLGDADNPETWQKAIDLGAGGIQTNLPAELASYLRAHNMATH
;
A
#
# COMPACT_ATOMS: atom_id res chain seq x y z
N MET A 1 23.83 38.59 95.41
CA MET A 1 23.74 37.49 94.45
C MET A 1 23.33 38.06 93.11
N LEU A 2 24.30 38.26 92.20
CA LEU A 2 24.10 38.93 90.93
C LEU A 2 24.00 37.83 89.84
N LYS A 3 22.88 37.75 89.18
CA LYS A 3 22.72 36.78 87.99
C LYS A 3 23.09 37.50 86.73
N ILE A 4 24.16 37.02 86.11
CA ILE A 4 24.65 37.44 84.79
C ILE A 4 23.80 36.68 83.74
N ILE A 5 23.09 37.44 82.90
CA ILE A 5 22.37 36.90 81.76
C ILE A 5 23.33 37.06 80.53
N VAL A 6 23.78 35.92 79.95
CA VAL A 6 24.56 35.91 78.70
C VAL A 6 23.58 35.77 77.53
N VAL A 7 23.52 36.78 76.69
CA VAL A 7 22.74 36.75 75.44
C VAL A 7 23.61 36.22 74.31
N PHE A 8 23.24 35.06 73.74
CA PHE A 8 23.84 34.54 72.55
C PHE A 8 23.13 35.14 71.30
N VAL A 9 23.89 35.91 70.57
CA VAL A 9 23.43 36.35 69.22
C VAL A 9 23.86 35.28 68.20
N ALA A 10 22.89 34.61 67.65
CA ALA A 10 23.11 33.65 66.53
C ALA A 10 23.05 34.38 65.18
N LEU A 11 24.17 34.46 64.51
CA LEU A 11 24.22 34.90 63.11
C LEU A 11 23.71 33.76 62.22
N ALA A 12 22.56 33.95 61.65
CA ALA A 12 22.04 33.04 60.58
C ALA A 12 22.63 33.43 59.24
N SER A 13 23.59 32.63 58.74
CA SER A 13 24.10 32.71 57.36
C SER A 13 23.07 32.09 56.42
N GLY A 14 22.32 32.92 55.68
CA GLY A 14 21.38 32.46 54.67
C GLY A 14 22.12 31.94 53.44
N VAL A 15 22.13 30.62 53.27
CA VAL A 15 22.54 29.99 52.02
C VAL A 15 21.32 30.01 51.06
N ALA A 16 21.38 30.83 50.02
CA ALA A 16 20.39 30.82 48.95
C ALA A 16 20.55 29.56 48.15
N LEU A 17 19.67 28.58 48.33
CA LEU A 17 19.52 27.46 47.40
C LEU A 17 18.90 27.97 46.09
N ALA A 18 19.70 28.06 45.03
CA ALA A 18 19.20 28.24 43.70
C ALA A 18 18.40 26.98 43.32
N GLN A 19 17.07 27.11 43.23
CA GLN A 19 16.22 26.06 42.70
C GLN A 19 16.51 25.92 41.21
N ALA A 20 17.13 24.80 40.80
CA ALA A 20 17.28 24.41 39.39
C ALA A 20 15.88 24.23 38.81
N VAL A 21 15.52 25.05 37.82
CA VAL A 21 14.30 24.88 37.02
C VAL A 21 14.46 23.53 36.30
N PRO A 22 13.53 22.56 36.45
CA PRO A 22 13.63 21.30 35.70
C PRO A 22 13.57 21.62 34.20
N ALA A 23 14.56 21.12 33.46
CA ALA A 23 14.57 21.20 32.02
C ALA A 23 13.23 20.63 31.54
N SER A 24 12.48 21.43 30.77
CA SER A 24 11.28 21.00 30.08
C SER A 24 11.60 19.72 29.32
N GLN A 25 11.04 18.59 29.73
CA GLN A 25 11.10 17.38 28.92
C GLN A 25 10.39 17.71 27.61
N ALA A 26 11.16 17.83 26.53
CA ALA A 26 10.61 17.90 25.18
C ALA A 26 9.63 16.73 25.03
N ALA A 27 8.38 17.03 24.69
CA ALA A 27 7.40 16.00 24.36
C ALA A 27 8.04 15.05 23.32
N PRO A 28 7.85 13.72 23.44
CA PRO A 28 8.40 12.80 22.46
C PRO A 28 7.96 13.28 21.08
N ALA A 29 8.91 13.50 20.18
CA ALA A 29 8.63 13.87 18.81
C ALA A 29 7.61 12.85 18.29
N ALA A 30 6.44 13.32 17.84
CA ALA A 30 5.45 12.46 17.23
C ALA A 30 6.16 11.67 16.12
N THR A 31 6.13 10.34 16.21
CA THR A 31 6.73 9.49 15.18
C THR A 31 6.10 9.89 13.87
N ALA A 32 6.93 10.35 12.93
CA ALA A 32 6.45 10.81 11.62
C ALA A 32 5.57 9.71 11.01
N LYS A 33 4.38 10.10 10.52
CA LYS A 33 3.44 9.16 9.91
C LYS A 33 4.08 8.62 8.64
N LYS A 34 4.27 7.31 8.58
CA LYS A 34 4.80 6.63 7.40
C LYS A 34 3.68 6.41 6.38
N ILE A 35 3.92 6.77 5.13
CA ILE A 35 2.97 6.63 4.02
C ILE A 35 3.53 5.62 3.05
N VAL A 36 2.71 4.64 2.69
CA VAL A 36 3.03 3.57 1.75
C VAL A 36 2.91 4.08 0.31
N VAL A 37 3.95 3.86 -0.49
CA VAL A 37 3.97 4.14 -1.94
C VAL A 37 3.57 2.87 -2.69
N ILE A 38 2.49 2.94 -3.48
CA ILE A 38 1.98 1.82 -4.28
C ILE A 38 2.10 2.18 -5.75
N ALA A 39 2.98 1.46 -6.49
CA ALA A 39 3.20 1.67 -7.92
C ALA A 39 2.10 0.95 -8.71
N HIS A 40 1.15 1.69 -9.30
CA HIS A 40 0.02 1.18 -10.08
C HIS A 40 0.50 0.43 -11.31
N ARG A 41 0.22 -0.87 -11.43
CA ARG A 41 0.69 -1.79 -12.50
C ARG A 41 2.21 -1.78 -12.69
N GLY A 42 2.98 -1.57 -11.61
CA GLY A 42 4.40 -1.26 -11.65
C GLY A 42 4.69 0.21 -11.98
N GLU A 43 5.94 0.55 -12.32
CA GLU A 43 6.29 1.86 -12.91
C GLU A 43 5.97 1.81 -14.41
N HIS A 44 4.73 2.18 -14.79
CA HIS A 44 4.20 1.96 -16.13
C HIS A 44 4.21 3.19 -17.05
N LEU A 45 4.72 4.33 -16.60
CA LEU A 45 4.88 5.48 -17.48
C LEU A 45 6.07 5.31 -18.44
N HIS A 46 7.12 4.63 -18.01
CA HIS A 46 8.31 4.40 -18.82
C HIS A 46 8.51 2.91 -19.18
N HIS A 47 7.66 2.02 -18.66
CA HIS A 47 7.69 0.59 -18.90
C HIS A 47 6.29 0.06 -19.24
N PRO A 48 6.17 -1.04 -20.02
CA PRO A 48 4.85 -1.61 -20.31
C PRO A 48 4.18 -2.10 -19.02
N GLU A 49 2.93 -1.67 -18.78
CA GLU A 49 2.15 -1.98 -17.58
C GLU A 49 2.04 -3.49 -17.33
N ASN A 50 1.99 -3.88 -16.05
CA ASN A 50 1.79 -5.28 -15.66
C ASN A 50 2.84 -6.25 -16.23
N THR A 51 4.09 -5.80 -16.34
CA THR A 51 5.22 -6.60 -16.84
C THR A 51 6.39 -6.62 -15.86
N MET A 52 7.27 -7.63 -16.01
CA MET A 52 8.46 -7.75 -15.18
C MET A 52 9.36 -6.50 -15.21
N PRO A 53 9.60 -5.84 -16.37
CA PRO A 53 10.29 -4.54 -16.40
C PRO A 53 9.63 -3.45 -15.56
N ALA A 54 8.30 -3.31 -15.60
CA ALA A 54 7.58 -2.32 -14.80
C ALA A 54 7.65 -2.62 -13.29
N PHE A 55 7.60 -3.89 -12.90
CA PHE A 55 7.74 -4.30 -11.50
C PHE A 55 9.15 -4.06 -10.97
N GLN A 56 10.18 -4.38 -11.77
CA GLN A 56 11.56 -4.07 -11.40
C GLN A 56 11.77 -2.56 -11.25
N ALA A 57 11.24 -1.77 -12.18
CA ALA A 57 11.32 -0.31 -12.11
C ALA A 57 10.59 0.28 -10.89
N ALA A 58 9.49 -0.33 -10.43
CA ALA A 58 8.83 0.06 -9.19
C ALA A 58 9.72 -0.19 -7.95
N ILE A 59 10.46 -1.32 -7.93
CA ILE A 59 11.45 -1.61 -6.89
C ILE A 59 12.56 -0.55 -6.92
N ASP A 60 13.09 -0.25 -8.09
CA ASP A 60 14.19 0.71 -8.28
C ASP A 60 13.75 2.15 -7.92
N ALA A 61 12.48 2.48 -8.11
CA ALA A 61 11.87 3.75 -7.69
C ALA A 61 11.71 3.88 -6.16
N GLY A 62 11.88 2.80 -5.40
CA GLY A 62 11.71 2.77 -3.96
C GLY A 62 10.25 2.75 -3.52
N ALA A 63 9.37 2.12 -4.29
CA ALA A 63 7.99 1.86 -3.89
C ALA A 63 7.94 0.79 -2.78
N ASP A 64 6.91 0.85 -1.92
CA ASP A 64 6.64 -0.15 -0.88
C ASP A 64 5.88 -1.35 -1.43
N TYR A 65 5.06 -1.11 -2.45
CA TYR A 65 4.29 -2.10 -3.19
C TYR A 65 4.38 -1.82 -4.68
N PHE A 66 4.47 -2.85 -5.51
CA PHE A 66 3.87 -2.77 -6.83
C PHE A 66 2.48 -3.40 -6.82
N GLU A 67 1.56 -2.76 -7.52
CA GLU A 67 0.24 -3.33 -7.78
C GLU A 67 0.27 -4.11 -9.09
N LEU A 68 -0.54 -5.17 -9.17
CA LEU A 68 -0.72 -6.01 -10.34
C LEU A 68 -2.14 -6.57 -10.44
N ASP A 69 -2.58 -6.83 -11.68
CA ASP A 69 -3.92 -7.30 -12.00
C ASP A 69 -3.92 -8.80 -12.35
N VAL A 70 -4.57 -9.64 -11.55
CA VAL A 70 -4.61 -11.09 -11.75
C VAL A 70 -5.84 -11.52 -12.53
N ARG A 71 -5.61 -12.29 -13.61
CA ARG A 71 -6.64 -13.00 -14.38
C ARG A 71 -6.30 -14.47 -14.55
N THR A 72 -7.32 -15.27 -14.86
CA THR A 72 -7.20 -16.70 -15.08
C THR A 72 -7.40 -17.03 -16.55
N THR A 73 -6.51 -17.82 -17.12
CA THR A 73 -6.58 -18.37 -18.48
C THR A 73 -7.60 -19.51 -18.60
N SER A 74 -7.89 -19.98 -19.81
CA SER A 74 -8.85 -21.08 -20.05
C SER A 74 -8.41 -22.41 -19.42
N ASP A 75 -7.11 -22.61 -19.22
CA ASP A 75 -6.52 -23.79 -18.57
C ASP A 75 -6.17 -23.55 -17.09
N GLY A 76 -6.74 -22.48 -16.47
CA GLY A 76 -6.68 -22.23 -15.04
C GLY A 76 -5.36 -21.65 -14.51
N LYS A 77 -4.52 -21.06 -15.37
CA LYS A 77 -3.27 -20.42 -14.95
C LYS A 77 -3.48 -18.93 -14.65
N PHE A 78 -2.77 -18.39 -13.65
CA PHE A 78 -2.76 -16.97 -13.40
C PHE A 78 -1.79 -16.23 -14.32
N VAL A 79 -2.30 -15.19 -14.96
CA VAL A 79 -1.55 -14.22 -15.76
C VAL A 79 -1.81 -12.82 -15.28
N ILE A 80 -0.86 -11.92 -15.48
CA ILE A 80 -0.95 -10.54 -15.02
C ILE A 80 -1.38 -9.64 -16.18
N MET A 81 -2.61 -9.11 -16.09
CA MET A 81 -3.21 -8.26 -17.13
C MET A 81 -4.44 -7.53 -16.61
N HIS A 82 -4.50 -6.21 -16.84
CA HIS A 82 -5.65 -5.40 -16.40
C HIS A 82 -6.93 -5.70 -17.17
N ASP A 83 -6.87 -5.64 -18.51
CA ASP A 83 -8.05 -5.77 -19.36
C ASP A 83 -8.55 -7.22 -19.43
N SER A 84 -9.83 -7.42 -19.67
CA SER A 84 -10.39 -8.74 -19.94
C SER A 84 -9.96 -9.30 -21.29
N THR A 85 -9.36 -8.47 -22.16
CA THR A 85 -8.90 -8.82 -23.51
C THR A 85 -7.42 -8.56 -23.71
N LEU A 86 -6.81 -9.27 -24.66
CA LEU A 86 -5.39 -9.18 -25.01
C LEU A 86 -5.03 -7.94 -25.84
N ASP A 87 -6.05 -7.29 -26.41
CA ASP A 87 -5.93 -6.35 -27.53
C ASP A 87 -5.10 -5.11 -27.26
N ARG A 88 -5.23 -4.49 -26.08
CA ARG A 88 -4.59 -3.20 -25.80
C ARG A 88 -3.09 -3.33 -25.54
N THR A 89 -2.69 -4.30 -24.76
CA THR A 89 -1.31 -4.39 -24.24
C THR A 89 -0.46 -5.45 -24.92
N THR A 90 -1.07 -6.35 -25.75
CA THR A 90 -0.33 -7.40 -26.46
C THR A 90 -0.55 -7.35 -27.96
N ASN A 91 0.22 -8.14 -28.71
CA ASN A 91 -0.01 -8.38 -30.15
C ASN A 91 -1.09 -9.45 -30.42
N GLY A 92 -1.73 -10.00 -29.39
CA GLY A 92 -2.88 -10.90 -29.49
C GLY A 92 -4.22 -10.15 -29.49
N THR A 93 -5.31 -10.92 -29.64
CA THR A 93 -6.69 -10.41 -29.62
C THR A 93 -7.62 -11.37 -28.89
N GLY A 94 -8.73 -10.86 -28.37
CA GLY A 94 -9.75 -11.65 -27.73
C GLY A 94 -9.63 -11.73 -26.21
N GLU A 95 -10.54 -12.45 -25.59
CA GLU A 95 -10.70 -12.50 -24.12
C GLU A 95 -9.70 -13.46 -23.48
N VAL A 96 -9.02 -13.01 -22.42
CA VAL A 96 -7.98 -13.76 -21.69
C VAL A 96 -8.47 -15.16 -21.30
N TYR A 97 -9.69 -15.29 -20.77
CA TYR A 97 -10.24 -16.56 -20.30
C TYR A 97 -10.56 -17.57 -21.41
N LYS A 98 -10.46 -17.17 -22.69
CA LYS A 98 -10.65 -18.05 -23.85
C LYS A 98 -9.32 -18.61 -24.40
N HIS A 99 -8.19 -18.11 -23.91
CA HIS A 99 -6.87 -18.54 -24.32
C HIS A 99 -6.19 -19.37 -23.24
N THR A 100 -5.40 -20.35 -23.65
CA THR A 100 -4.51 -21.09 -22.75
C THR A 100 -3.32 -20.22 -22.33
N PHE A 101 -2.66 -20.63 -21.24
CA PHE A 101 -1.43 -19.99 -20.80
C PHE A 101 -0.37 -19.94 -21.90
N ASP A 102 -0.14 -21.04 -22.59
CA ASP A 102 0.88 -21.13 -23.65
C ASP A 102 0.59 -20.17 -24.80
N GLU A 103 -0.66 -20.00 -25.21
CA GLU A 103 -1.08 -19.03 -26.22
C GLU A 103 -0.77 -17.60 -25.79
N ILE A 104 -1.13 -17.23 -24.53
CA ILE A 104 -0.88 -15.89 -23.97
C ILE A 104 0.63 -15.66 -23.79
N ARG A 105 1.37 -16.67 -23.33
CA ARG A 105 2.82 -16.58 -23.13
C ARG A 105 3.62 -16.43 -24.44
N ALA A 106 3.07 -16.88 -25.57
CA ALA A 106 3.67 -16.65 -26.88
C ALA A 106 3.61 -15.19 -27.33
N LEU A 107 2.68 -14.39 -26.80
CA LEU A 107 2.46 -13.00 -27.19
C LEU A 107 3.59 -12.06 -26.73
N ASP A 108 3.62 -10.90 -27.37
CA ASP A 108 4.48 -9.77 -27.02
C ASP A 108 3.64 -8.71 -26.30
N ALA A 109 3.97 -8.42 -25.04
CA ALA A 109 3.30 -7.44 -24.19
C ALA A 109 4.10 -6.11 -24.07
N GLY A 110 5.15 -5.92 -24.85
CA GLY A 110 5.99 -4.73 -24.75
C GLY A 110 6.10 -3.91 -26.02
N ALA A 111 6.08 -4.54 -27.21
CA ALA A 111 6.30 -3.84 -28.47
C ALA A 111 5.27 -2.74 -28.76
N LYS A 112 4.04 -2.88 -28.29
CA LYS A 112 3.01 -1.82 -28.42
C LYS A 112 3.30 -0.59 -27.55
N PHE A 113 3.98 -0.77 -26.43
CA PHE A 113 4.44 0.34 -25.58
C PHE A 113 5.64 1.03 -26.25
N SER A 114 6.68 0.28 -26.57
CA SER A 114 7.85 0.78 -27.29
C SER A 114 8.63 -0.38 -27.93
N PRO A 115 9.25 -0.18 -29.12
CA PRO A 115 10.10 -1.19 -29.72
C PRO A 115 11.25 -1.69 -28.84
N SER A 116 11.71 -0.86 -27.87
CA SER A 116 12.76 -1.24 -26.91
C SER A 116 12.32 -2.35 -25.95
N PHE A 117 11.01 -2.54 -25.78
CA PHE A 117 10.44 -3.60 -24.94
C PHE A 117 9.89 -4.78 -25.76
N ALA A 118 10.21 -4.86 -27.05
CA ALA A 118 9.78 -5.99 -27.88
C ALA A 118 10.20 -7.33 -27.27
N ASN A 119 9.34 -8.35 -27.41
CA ASN A 119 9.45 -9.67 -26.81
C ASN A 119 9.25 -9.75 -25.28
N THR A 120 8.80 -8.68 -24.63
CA THR A 120 8.33 -8.74 -23.23
C THR A 120 7.13 -9.68 -23.15
N LYS A 121 7.16 -10.59 -22.20
CA LYS A 121 6.10 -11.59 -22.00
C LYS A 121 5.07 -11.12 -20.98
N VAL A 122 3.82 -11.58 -21.14
CA VAL A 122 2.80 -11.47 -20.10
C VAL A 122 3.28 -12.31 -18.90
N PRO A 123 3.46 -11.73 -17.70
CA PRO A 123 3.96 -12.45 -16.54
C PRO A 123 2.93 -13.41 -15.95
N THR A 124 3.41 -14.40 -15.22
CA THR A 124 2.62 -15.17 -14.26
C THR A 124 2.66 -14.51 -12.89
N LEU A 125 1.71 -14.88 -12.02
CA LEU A 125 1.74 -14.46 -10.60
C LEU A 125 2.96 -15.06 -9.88
N ASP A 126 3.35 -16.29 -10.23
CA ASP A 126 4.55 -16.94 -9.67
C ASP A 126 5.82 -16.12 -9.98
N GLU A 127 6.03 -15.68 -11.22
CA GLU A 127 7.17 -14.84 -11.61
C GLU A 127 7.16 -13.49 -10.87
N ALA A 128 5.98 -12.87 -10.69
CA ALA A 128 5.87 -11.61 -9.97
C ALA A 128 6.21 -11.78 -8.48
N PHE A 129 5.77 -12.86 -7.83
CA PHE A 129 6.10 -13.17 -6.45
C PHE A 129 7.58 -13.52 -6.27
N ASP A 130 8.19 -14.28 -7.18
CA ASP A 130 9.63 -14.58 -7.16
C ASP A 130 10.47 -13.29 -7.26
N LEU A 131 10.05 -12.33 -8.08
CA LEU A 131 10.71 -11.02 -8.16
C LEU A 131 10.55 -10.23 -6.87
N ALA A 132 9.36 -10.24 -6.27
CA ALA A 132 9.01 -9.44 -5.10
C ALA A 132 9.66 -9.95 -3.82
N HIS A 133 9.85 -11.26 -3.69
CA HIS A 133 10.27 -11.91 -2.45
C HIS A 133 11.54 -11.26 -1.86
N GLY A 134 11.43 -10.78 -0.62
CA GLY A 134 12.51 -10.10 0.10
C GLY A 134 12.89 -8.71 -0.42
N LYS A 135 12.16 -8.13 -1.38
CA LYS A 135 12.46 -6.82 -1.98
C LYS A 135 11.35 -5.80 -1.85
N ILE A 136 10.11 -6.22 -2.10
CA ILE A 136 8.93 -5.33 -2.14
C ILE A 136 7.67 -6.11 -1.79
N ASN A 137 6.64 -5.44 -1.31
CA ASN A 137 5.32 -6.08 -1.13
C ASN A 137 4.51 -6.02 -2.42
N VAL A 138 3.44 -6.82 -2.49
CA VAL A 138 2.57 -6.89 -3.67
C VAL A 138 1.12 -6.55 -3.31
N TYR A 139 0.55 -5.62 -4.04
CA TYR A 139 -0.88 -5.36 -4.05
C TYR A 139 -1.50 -6.18 -5.18
N VAL A 140 -2.28 -7.19 -4.83
CA VAL A 140 -2.91 -8.11 -5.78
C VAL A 140 -4.33 -7.66 -6.05
N ASP A 141 -4.59 -7.06 -7.23
CA ASP A 141 -5.94 -6.76 -7.70
C ASP A 141 -6.50 -7.98 -8.46
N THR A 142 -7.54 -8.59 -7.90
CA THR A 142 -8.14 -9.80 -8.45
C THR A 142 -9.28 -9.49 -9.39
N LYS A 143 -8.98 -9.44 -10.69
CA LYS A 143 -10.00 -9.23 -11.74
C LYS A 143 -10.84 -10.47 -11.98
N TYR A 144 -10.20 -11.64 -12.04
CA TYR A 144 -10.84 -12.94 -12.13
C TYR A 144 -9.89 -14.03 -11.65
N ALA A 145 -10.13 -14.59 -10.47
CA ALA A 145 -9.28 -15.59 -9.85
C ALA A 145 -10.11 -16.56 -8.98
N ASP A 146 -9.62 -17.78 -8.81
CA ASP A 146 -10.13 -18.71 -7.80
C ASP A 146 -9.51 -18.38 -6.43
N PRO A 147 -10.30 -18.20 -5.34
CA PRO A 147 -9.78 -17.84 -4.03
C PRO A 147 -8.82 -18.87 -3.43
N GLN A 148 -9.09 -20.16 -3.59
CA GLN A 148 -8.24 -21.22 -3.05
C GLN A 148 -6.90 -21.26 -3.77
N GLN A 149 -6.93 -21.20 -5.11
CA GLN A 149 -5.72 -21.19 -5.93
C GLN A 149 -4.84 -19.97 -5.61
N LEU A 150 -5.45 -18.78 -5.42
CA LEU A 150 -4.69 -17.59 -5.03
C LEU A 150 -4.02 -17.76 -3.67
N VAL A 151 -4.75 -18.24 -2.66
CA VAL A 151 -4.20 -18.47 -1.32
C VAL A 151 -3.05 -19.48 -1.37
N ASP A 152 -3.23 -20.59 -2.10
CA ASP A 152 -2.19 -21.63 -2.25
C ASP A 152 -0.93 -21.08 -2.94
N THR A 153 -1.10 -20.19 -3.94
CA THR A 153 0.02 -19.53 -4.61
C THR A 153 0.75 -18.58 -3.66
N ILE A 154 0.03 -17.75 -2.90
CA ILE A 154 0.63 -16.84 -1.89
C ILE A 154 1.44 -17.63 -0.86
N VAL A 155 0.89 -18.74 -0.35
CA VAL A 155 1.56 -19.56 0.65
C VAL A 155 2.78 -20.27 0.08
N ARG A 156 2.70 -20.77 -1.15
CA ARG A 156 3.82 -21.47 -1.82
C ARG A 156 5.04 -20.56 -2.01
N HIS A 157 4.84 -19.25 -2.23
CA HIS A 157 5.90 -18.25 -2.39
C HIS A 157 6.29 -17.54 -1.08
N ASP A 158 5.76 -17.96 0.07
CA ASP A 158 5.99 -17.34 1.39
C ASP A 158 5.66 -15.83 1.41
N MET A 159 4.60 -15.42 0.68
CA MET A 159 4.20 -14.02 0.51
C MET A 159 3.06 -13.57 1.43
N GLN A 160 2.59 -14.39 2.39
CA GLN A 160 1.39 -14.12 3.19
C GLN A 160 1.47 -12.83 4.01
N ASP A 161 2.64 -12.43 4.46
CA ASP A 161 2.86 -11.19 5.19
C ASP A 161 3.19 -9.98 4.28
N HIS A 162 3.42 -10.27 2.99
CA HIS A 162 3.91 -9.33 1.97
C HIS A 162 2.88 -9.02 0.89
N VAL A 163 1.62 -9.44 1.08
CA VAL A 163 0.53 -9.12 0.15
C VAL A 163 -0.58 -8.35 0.81
N VAL A 164 -1.27 -7.53 0.02
CA VAL A 164 -2.62 -7.03 0.27
C VAL A 164 -3.49 -7.40 -0.92
N ILE A 165 -4.69 -7.90 -0.68
CA ILE A 165 -5.57 -8.46 -1.73
C ILE A 165 -6.79 -7.57 -1.88
N TYR A 166 -6.95 -7.01 -3.07
CA TYR A 166 -8.13 -6.27 -3.50
C TYR A 166 -8.98 -7.13 -4.44
N GLY A 167 -10.28 -6.89 -4.43
CA GLY A 167 -11.21 -7.60 -5.31
C GLY A 167 -12.66 -7.42 -4.89
N ASN A 168 -13.56 -8.11 -5.56
CA ASN A 168 -14.97 -8.04 -5.17
C ASN A 168 -15.20 -8.60 -3.76
N PRO A 169 -16.19 -8.08 -3.01
CA PRO A 169 -16.41 -8.43 -1.62
C PRO A 169 -16.62 -9.92 -1.35
N PHE A 170 -17.26 -10.63 -2.27
CA PHE A 170 -17.51 -12.07 -2.13
C PHE A 170 -16.20 -12.87 -2.23
N PHE A 171 -15.35 -12.53 -3.19
CA PHE A 171 -14.02 -13.12 -3.34
C PHE A 171 -13.17 -12.91 -2.06
N LEU A 172 -13.12 -11.68 -1.56
CA LEU A 172 -12.36 -11.33 -0.36
C LEU A 172 -12.88 -12.07 0.88
N TYR A 173 -14.19 -12.26 1.00
CA TYR A 173 -14.79 -13.05 2.06
C TYR A 173 -14.36 -14.51 2.00
N GLU A 174 -14.33 -15.13 0.82
CA GLU A 174 -13.85 -16.50 0.64
C GLU A 174 -12.34 -16.63 0.97
N VAL A 175 -11.51 -15.68 0.51
CA VAL A 175 -10.08 -15.63 0.90
C VAL A 175 -9.92 -15.61 2.43
N ARG A 176 -10.70 -14.78 3.14
CA ARG A 176 -10.65 -14.70 4.61
C ARG A 176 -11.11 -15.98 5.30
N LYS A 177 -12.04 -16.73 4.73
CA LYS A 177 -12.44 -18.04 5.25
C LYS A 177 -11.31 -19.07 5.11
N ILE A 178 -10.62 -19.08 3.98
CA ILE A 178 -9.53 -20.00 3.70
C ILE A 178 -8.30 -19.67 4.58
N ARG A 179 -7.92 -18.39 4.62
CA ARG A 179 -6.75 -17.91 5.38
C ARG A 179 -7.06 -16.61 6.12
N PRO A 180 -7.55 -16.69 7.39
CA PRO A 180 -7.98 -15.49 8.15
C PRO A 180 -6.90 -14.43 8.41
N THR A 181 -5.63 -14.76 8.26
CA THR A 181 -4.50 -13.86 8.50
C THR A 181 -4.15 -12.99 7.28
N LEU A 182 -4.57 -13.36 6.07
CA LEU A 182 -4.28 -12.57 4.86
C LEU A 182 -4.94 -11.20 4.93
N LYS A 183 -4.21 -10.19 4.51
CA LYS A 183 -4.71 -8.81 4.44
C LYS A 183 -5.63 -8.67 3.23
N VAL A 184 -6.90 -8.37 3.49
CA VAL A 184 -7.88 -8.07 2.45
C VAL A 184 -8.21 -6.58 2.47
N MET A 185 -8.49 -6.03 1.29
CA MET A 185 -8.72 -4.61 1.08
C MET A 185 -9.96 -4.40 0.22
N PRO A 186 -11.18 -4.45 0.80
CA PRO A 186 -12.39 -4.09 0.09
C PRO A 186 -12.48 -2.58 -0.15
N GLU A 187 -13.18 -2.19 -1.20
CA GLU A 187 -13.37 -0.78 -1.55
C GLU A 187 -14.51 -0.13 -0.75
N ALA A 188 -14.20 0.96 -0.05
CA ALA A 188 -15.12 1.67 0.82
C ALA A 188 -15.87 2.79 0.06
N ILE A 189 -16.83 2.42 -0.77
CA ILE A 189 -17.57 3.35 -1.65
C ILE A 189 -18.62 4.23 -0.94
N SER A 190 -19.01 3.85 0.27
CA SER A 190 -19.97 4.62 1.08
C SER A 190 -19.84 4.29 2.57
N PRO A 191 -20.38 5.15 3.50
CA PRO A 191 -20.34 4.86 4.92
C PRO A 191 -21.01 3.54 5.32
N ASP A 192 -22.10 3.16 4.66
CA ASP A 192 -22.82 1.93 5.00
C ASP A 192 -22.10 0.69 4.49
N ILE A 193 -21.51 0.75 3.29
CA ILE A 193 -20.63 -0.30 2.76
C ILE A 193 -19.38 -0.46 3.62
N CYS A 194 -18.75 0.65 4.02
CA CYS A 194 -17.62 0.64 4.95
C CYS A 194 -17.98 -0.07 6.27
N LYS A 195 -19.10 0.32 6.91
CA LYS A 195 -19.58 -0.31 8.15
C LYS A 195 -19.85 -1.80 7.97
N PHE A 196 -20.39 -2.19 6.82
CA PHE A 196 -20.63 -3.60 6.50
C PHE A 196 -19.28 -4.36 6.47
N PHE A 197 -18.26 -3.86 5.75
CA PHE A 197 -16.96 -4.52 5.67
C PHE A 197 -16.25 -4.57 7.02
N VAL A 198 -16.26 -3.49 7.79
CA VAL A 198 -15.67 -3.47 9.13
C VAL A 198 -16.28 -4.53 10.03
N ARG A 199 -17.61 -4.74 9.97
CA ARG A 199 -18.30 -5.75 10.78
C ARG A 199 -18.11 -7.17 10.25
N ALA A 200 -18.17 -7.38 8.95
CA ALA A 200 -18.20 -8.71 8.33
C ALA A 200 -16.80 -9.30 8.14
N MET A 201 -15.81 -8.50 7.82
CA MET A 201 -14.46 -8.97 7.45
C MET A 201 -13.35 -8.45 8.34
N GLN A 202 -13.57 -7.35 9.11
CA GLN A 202 -12.53 -6.68 9.90
C GLN A 202 -11.25 -6.50 9.05
N PRO A 203 -11.35 -5.80 7.90
CA PRO A 203 -10.23 -5.66 6.98
C PRO A 203 -9.12 -4.83 7.61
N GLN A 204 -7.87 -5.20 7.35
CA GLN A 204 -6.71 -4.43 7.81
C GLN A 204 -6.52 -3.16 6.99
N VAL A 205 -7.00 -3.15 5.75
CA VAL A 205 -6.92 -2.02 4.81
C VAL A 205 -8.29 -1.83 4.15
N LEU A 206 -8.67 -0.59 3.90
CA LEU A 206 -9.79 -0.22 3.06
C LEU A 206 -9.28 0.60 1.87
N ALA A 207 -9.70 0.22 0.67
CA ALA A 207 -9.42 0.96 -0.55
C ALA A 207 -10.41 2.11 -0.74
N PHE A 208 -9.93 3.19 -1.31
CA PHE A 208 -10.71 4.35 -1.69
C PHE A 208 -10.34 4.80 -3.09
N ASP A 209 -11.33 4.94 -3.95
CA ASP A 209 -11.21 5.74 -5.15
C ASP A 209 -11.13 7.23 -4.76
N ALA A 210 -10.53 8.05 -5.60
CA ALA A 210 -10.44 9.49 -5.40
C ALA A 210 -11.82 10.16 -5.19
N SER A 211 -12.86 9.65 -5.85
CA SER A 211 -14.23 10.15 -5.78
C SER A 211 -14.94 9.84 -4.46
N ASP A 212 -14.56 8.75 -3.79
CA ASP A 212 -15.19 8.24 -2.57
C ASP A 212 -14.43 8.60 -1.29
N PHE A 213 -13.30 9.26 -1.44
CA PHE A 213 -12.45 9.71 -0.33
C PHE A 213 -13.05 10.93 0.39
N LYS A 214 -14.13 10.69 1.15
CA LYS A 214 -14.96 11.69 1.85
C LYS A 214 -14.96 11.44 3.34
N ASP A 215 -15.11 12.50 4.14
CA ASP A 215 -15.00 12.49 5.59
C ASP A 215 -15.78 11.35 6.26
N ALA A 216 -17.05 11.17 5.90
CA ALA A 216 -17.90 10.16 6.55
C ALA A 216 -17.44 8.70 6.29
N VAL A 217 -16.80 8.43 5.15
CA VAL A 217 -16.25 7.10 4.82
C VAL A 217 -14.89 6.93 5.49
N ILE A 218 -14.08 7.99 5.48
CA ILE A 218 -12.78 8.04 6.18
C ILE A 218 -12.97 7.81 7.69
N ASP A 219 -13.96 8.46 8.31
CA ASP A 219 -14.27 8.29 9.73
C ASP A 219 -14.68 6.84 10.05
N CYS A 220 -15.45 6.21 9.17
CA CYS A 220 -15.79 4.81 9.32
C CYS A 220 -14.56 3.90 9.29
N ALA A 221 -13.61 4.13 8.37
CA ALA A 221 -12.37 3.36 8.28
C ALA A 221 -11.53 3.53 9.56
N LYS A 222 -11.39 4.75 10.05
CA LYS A 222 -10.69 5.07 11.30
C LYS A 222 -11.33 4.38 12.52
N GLN A 223 -12.66 4.41 12.63
CA GLN A 223 -13.40 3.71 13.68
C GLN A 223 -13.24 2.18 13.60
N GLY A 224 -13.11 1.65 12.39
CA GLY A 224 -12.82 0.24 12.15
C GLY A 224 -11.35 -0.15 12.36
N ASN A 225 -10.48 0.79 12.71
CA ASN A 225 -9.02 0.61 12.84
C ASN A 225 -8.38 0.02 11.56
N ALA A 226 -8.95 0.32 10.40
CA ALA A 226 -8.41 -0.06 9.10
C ALA A 226 -7.46 1.01 8.58
N GLN A 227 -6.36 0.61 7.95
CA GLN A 227 -5.52 1.51 7.16
C GLN A 227 -6.31 1.99 5.94
N ILE A 228 -5.99 3.15 5.45
CA ILE A 228 -6.64 3.78 4.31
C ILE A 228 -5.65 3.83 3.16
N TYR A 229 -5.91 3.10 2.09
CA TYR A 229 -5.18 3.25 0.83
C TYR A 229 -6.07 3.93 -0.19
N VAL A 230 -5.54 4.93 -0.89
CA VAL A 230 -6.31 5.76 -1.82
C VAL A 230 -5.60 5.91 -3.14
N ASP A 231 -6.38 5.84 -4.22
CA ASP A 231 -5.88 6.09 -5.56
C ASP A 231 -5.70 7.59 -5.80
N ARG A 232 -4.52 7.95 -6.31
CA ARG A 232 -4.21 9.27 -6.85
C ARG A 232 -3.60 9.07 -8.22
N LEU A 233 -4.48 8.95 -9.22
CA LEU A 233 -4.12 8.60 -10.59
C LEU A 233 -4.51 9.72 -11.54
N GLY A 234 -3.88 9.78 -12.72
CA GLY A 234 -4.16 10.81 -13.72
C GLY A 234 -3.93 12.23 -13.21
N ASP A 235 -4.90 13.12 -13.40
CA ASP A 235 -4.79 14.53 -12.97
C ASP A 235 -4.72 14.71 -11.45
N ALA A 236 -5.15 13.69 -10.69
CA ALA A 236 -5.04 13.66 -9.24
C ALA A 236 -3.68 13.15 -8.73
N ASP A 237 -2.73 12.84 -9.60
CA ASP A 237 -1.42 12.31 -9.23
C ASP A 237 -0.37 13.42 -9.17
N ASN A 238 -0.39 14.21 -8.09
CA ASN A 238 0.49 15.36 -7.91
C ASN A 238 0.68 15.69 -6.42
N PRO A 239 1.72 16.48 -6.05
CA PRO A 239 2.05 16.80 -4.66
C PRO A 239 0.91 17.43 -3.84
N GLU A 240 0.07 18.27 -4.43
CA GLU A 240 -1.04 18.92 -3.73
C GLU A 240 -2.08 17.88 -3.28
N THR A 241 -2.46 16.99 -4.18
CA THR A 241 -3.47 15.96 -3.90
C THR A 241 -2.92 14.83 -3.03
N TRP A 242 -1.62 14.51 -3.12
CA TRP A 242 -0.96 13.60 -2.18
C TRP A 242 -0.99 14.16 -0.76
N GLN A 243 -0.60 15.44 -0.59
CA GLN A 243 -0.64 16.07 0.74
C GLN A 243 -2.06 16.09 1.30
N LYS A 244 -3.05 16.45 0.49
CA LYS A 244 -4.46 16.45 0.89
C LYS A 244 -4.92 15.06 1.34
N ALA A 245 -4.53 14.01 0.64
CA ALA A 245 -4.85 12.64 1.03
C ALA A 245 -4.21 12.26 2.38
N ILE A 246 -2.95 12.64 2.59
CA ILE A 246 -2.20 12.41 3.82
C ILE A 246 -2.86 13.13 5.01
N ASP A 247 -3.24 14.40 4.83
CA ASP A 247 -3.89 15.22 5.85
C ASP A 247 -5.25 14.63 6.26
N LEU A 248 -5.99 14.08 5.31
CA LEU A 248 -7.26 13.39 5.56
C LEU A 248 -7.09 12.01 6.22
N GLY A 249 -5.91 11.44 6.19
CA GLY A 249 -5.62 10.22 6.92
C GLY A 249 -5.18 9.04 6.08
N ALA A 250 -4.87 9.22 4.79
CA ALA A 250 -4.31 8.15 3.98
C ALA A 250 -3.05 7.55 4.64
N GLY A 251 -2.95 6.24 4.64
CA GLY A 251 -1.81 5.45 5.08
C GLY A 251 -1.02 4.90 3.89
N GLY A 252 -1.62 4.88 2.70
CA GLY A 252 -0.97 4.51 1.44
C GLY A 252 -1.59 5.25 0.27
N ILE A 253 -0.80 5.50 -0.76
CA ILE A 253 -1.21 6.17 -1.99
C ILE A 253 -0.80 5.31 -3.18
N GLN A 254 -1.77 4.94 -4.01
CA GLN A 254 -1.54 4.34 -5.31
C GLN A 254 -1.33 5.45 -6.34
N THR A 255 -0.25 5.34 -7.11
CA THR A 255 0.27 6.40 -7.99
C THR A 255 0.83 5.83 -9.27
N ASN A 256 0.77 6.60 -10.36
CA ASN A 256 1.52 6.36 -11.59
C ASN A 256 2.94 6.96 -11.54
N LEU A 257 3.25 7.72 -10.48
CA LEU A 257 4.49 8.47 -10.28
C LEU A 257 5.25 7.97 -9.02
N PRO A 258 5.60 6.66 -8.92
CA PRO A 258 6.14 6.12 -7.67
C PRO A 258 7.46 6.76 -7.24
N ALA A 259 8.35 7.10 -8.16
CA ALA A 259 9.63 7.75 -7.85
C ALA A 259 9.42 9.17 -7.29
N GLU A 260 8.51 9.94 -7.89
CA GLU A 260 8.17 11.30 -7.47
C GLU A 260 7.48 11.31 -6.10
N LEU A 261 6.50 10.42 -5.90
CA LEU A 261 5.83 10.29 -4.60
C LEU A 261 6.84 9.87 -3.51
N ALA A 262 7.69 8.86 -3.78
CA ALA A 262 8.71 8.43 -2.84
C ALA A 262 9.70 9.58 -2.49
N SER A 263 10.10 10.38 -3.50
CA SER A 263 10.95 11.55 -3.29
C SER A 263 10.24 12.62 -2.45
N TYR A 264 8.97 12.91 -2.77
CA TYR A 264 8.14 13.82 -2.00
C TYR A 264 8.03 13.42 -0.53
N LEU A 265 7.73 12.16 -0.26
CA LEU A 265 7.59 11.64 1.11
C LEU A 265 8.91 11.69 1.89
N ARG A 266 10.04 11.38 1.25
CA ARG A 266 11.37 11.52 1.88
C ARG A 266 11.66 12.98 2.27
N ALA A 267 11.38 13.93 1.37
CA ALA A 267 11.58 15.36 1.61
C ALA A 267 10.74 15.88 2.81
N HIS A 268 9.61 15.22 3.11
CA HIS A 268 8.69 15.59 4.21
C HIS A 268 8.81 14.66 5.44
N ASN A 269 9.81 13.78 5.50
CA ASN A 269 10.01 12.79 6.58
C ASN A 269 8.82 11.83 6.76
N MET A 270 8.13 11.47 5.67
CA MET A 270 6.95 10.60 5.66
C MET A 270 7.18 9.27 4.91
N ALA A 271 8.37 9.03 4.38
CA ALA A 271 8.70 7.78 3.69
C ALA A 271 8.78 6.59 4.66
N THR A 272 8.51 5.38 4.15
CA THR A 272 8.65 4.12 4.89
C THR A 272 10.11 3.66 4.97
N HIS A 273 10.96 4.10 4.02
CA HIS A 273 12.40 3.75 3.90
C HIS A 273 13.29 4.99 3.89
#